data_9acd0b33ead3da1893d50632cbf96c70
#
_entry.id   9acd0b33ead3da1893d50632cbf96c70
#
_cell.length_a   1.000
_cell.length_b   1.000
_cell.length_c   1.000
_cell.angle_alpha   90.00
_cell.angle_beta   90.00
_cell.angle_gamma   90.00
#
_symmetry.space_group_name_H-M   'P 1'
#
loop_
_entity.id
_entity.type
_entity.pdbx_description
1 polymer ?
#
loop_
_entity_poly.entity_id
_entity_poly.type
_entity_poly.pdbx_seq_one_letter_code
_entity_poly.pdbx_strand_id
1 'polypeptide(L)'
;MAVLPALADIDALEAWTGDTIPDDDPRALAVLAAASALVRSETRRTWLDDVGALVAVPDELGMVVVQVAARKWLNPEDVIQDGTGPFTGRWSELAGQGIYLTDTERAICARHRLQSTGVWSLGTTRLGPGAVGADWTPTEDGPLFPFGA
;
A
#
# COMPACT_ATOMS: atom_id res chain seq x y z
N MET A 1 -23.06 -0.51 1.65
CA MET A 1 -21.66 -0.99 1.62
C MET A 1 -21.22 -1.18 3.06
N ALA A 2 -20.70 -2.36 3.41
CA ALA A 2 -20.15 -2.55 4.75
C ALA A 2 -18.85 -1.74 4.86
N VAL A 3 -18.78 -0.86 5.85
CA VAL A 3 -17.55 -0.11 6.15
C VAL A 3 -16.62 -1.06 6.88
N LEU A 4 -15.42 -1.28 6.34
CA LEU A 4 -14.41 -2.10 6.99
C LEU A 4 -13.88 -1.38 8.24
N PRO A 5 -13.58 -2.12 9.33
CA PRO A 5 -13.03 -1.52 10.55
C PRO A 5 -11.70 -0.82 10.25
N ALA A 6 -11.41 0.30 10.90
CA ALA A 6 -10.14 1.01 10.72
C ALA A 6 -8.96 0.15 11.20
N LEU A 7 -7.78 0.33 10.61
CA LEU A 7 -6.54 -0.37 11.00
C LEU A 7 -5.81 0.30 12.18
N ALA A 8 -6.28 1.47 12.61
CA ALA A 8 -5.83 2.19 13.80
C ALA A 8 -7.05 2.80 14.48
N ASP A 9 -6.94 3.09 15.76
CA ASP A 9 -7.99 3.67 16.60
C ASP A 9 -7.85 5.20 16.75
N ILE A 10 -8.86 5.80 17.37
CA ILE A 10 -8.89 7.24 17.67
C ILE A 10 -7.83 7.60 18.70
N ASP A 11 -7.60 6.75 19.71
CA ASP A 11 -6.59 6.97 20.75
C ASP A 11 -5.20 7.18 20.15
N ALA A 12 -4.85 6.38 19.12
CA ALA A 12 -3.58 6.52 18.43
C ALA A 12 -3.48 7.84 17.65
N LEU A 13 -4.59 8.28 17.03
CA LEU A 13 -4.66 9.58 16.35
C LEU A 13 -4.53 10.74 17.34
N GLU A 14 -5.25 10.68 18.47
CA GLU A 14 -5.18 11.64 19.57
C GLU A 14 -3.76 11.75 20.13
N ALA A 15 -3.14 10.61 20.45
CA ALA A 15 -1.77 10.57 20.95
C ALA A 15 -0.75 11.16 19.96
N TRP A 16 -1.01 11.02 18.67
CA TRP A 16 -0.13 11.54 17.62
C TRP A 16 -0.30 13.04 17.39
N THR A 17 -1.54 13.54 17.38
CA THR A 17 -1.85 14.95 17.10
C THR A 17 -1.74 15.84 18.34
N GLY A 18 -1.94 15.26 19.53
CA GLY A 18 -2.04 15.98 20.79
C GLY A 18 -3.39 16.67 20.99
N ASP A 19 -4.35 16.43 20.10
CA ASP A 19 -5.71 16.94 20.21
C ASP A 19 -6.55 15.98 21.07
N THR A 20 -7.54 16.49 21.80
CA THR A 20 -8.53 15.63 22.44
C THR A 20 -9.66 15.36 21.48
N ILE A 21 -9.83 14.11 21.06
CA ILE A 21 -10.78 13.68 20.05
C ILE A 21 -11.79 12.70 20.68
N PRO A 22 -13.11 13.01 20.66
CA PRO A 22 -14.11 12.05 21.14
C PRO A 22 -14.07 10.73 20.35
N ASP A 23 -14.29 9.61 21.04
CA ASP A 23 -14.26 8.24 20.43
C ASP A 23 -15.29 8.06 19.32
N ASP A 24 -16.36 8.84 19.34
CA ASP A 24 -17.46 8.82 18.37
C ASP A 24 -17.39 9.96 17.35
N ASP A 25 -16.28 10.70 17.28
CA ASP A 25 -16.15 11.80 16.31
C ASP A 25 -16.25 11.28 14.87
N PRO A 26 -17.28 11.69 14.13
CA PRO A 26 -17.53 11.15 12.78
C PRO A 26 -16.45 11.54 11.78
N ARG A 27 -15.77 12.67 12.00
CA ARG A 27 -14.68 13.11 11.14
C ARG A 27 -13.43 12.28 11.37
N ALA A 28 -13.06 12.02 12.63
CA ALA A 28 -11.93 11.18 12.99
C ALA A 28 -12.12 9.77 12.45
N LEU A 29 -13.30 9.19 12.66
CA LEU A 29 -13.66 7.87 12.12
C LEU A 29 -13.57 7.83 10.59
N ALA A 30 -14.08 8.84 9.89
CA ALA A 30 -14.03 8.91 8.43
C ALA A 30 -12.60 9.02 7.90
N VAL A 31 -11.75 9.82 8.54
CA VAL A 31 -10.35 10.00 8.13
C VAL A 31 -9.54 8.71 8.37
N LEU A 32 -9.72 8.06 9.52
CA LEU A 32 -9.08 6.77 9.84
C LEU A 32 -9.54 5.67 8.88
N ALA A 33 -10.83 5.61 8.56
CA ALA A 33 -11.36 4.66 7.58
C ALA A 33 -10.76 4.87 6.19
N ALA A 34 -10.66 6.12 5.74
CA ALA A 34 -10.09 6.46 4.44
C ALA A 34 -8.58 6.15 4.37
N ALA A 35 -7.81 6.48 5.42
CA ALA A 35 -6.39 6.13 5.53
C ALA A 35 -6.19 4.61 5.53
N SER A 36 -7.04 3.89 6.27
CA SER A 36 -7.01 2.41 6.31
C SER A 36 -7.32 1.78 4.95
N ALA A 37 -8.27 2.34 4.20
CA ALA A 37 -8.60 1.89 2.85
C ALA A 37 -7.41 2.05 1.90
N LEU A 38 -6.67 3.16 2.02
CA LEU A 38 -5.48 3.43 1.23
C LEU A 38 -4.36 2.42 1.51
N VAL A 39 -4.10 2.13 2.79
CA VAL A 39 -3.10 1.13 3.22
C VAL A 39 -3.51 -0.27 2.76
N ARG A 40 -4.79 -0.64 2.85
CA ARG A 40 -5.31 -1.91 2.32
C ARG A 40 -5.10 -2.04 0.82
N SER A 41 -5.39 -0.99 0.08
CA SER A 41 -5.18 -0.95 -1.36
C SER A 41 -3.70 -1.17 -1.71
N GLU A 42 -2.79 -0.50 -1.00
CA GLU A 42 -1.36 -0.61 -1.25
C GLU A 42 -0.79 -1.97 -0.85
N THR A 43 -1.22 -2.52 0.29
CA THR A 43 -0.79 -3.84 0.77
C THR A 43 -1.50 -5.00 0.06
N ARG A 44 -2.60 -4.75 -0.67
CA ARG A 44 -3.48 -5.75 -1.28
C ARG A 44 -4.00 -6.77 -0.26
N ARG A 45 -4.24 -6.35 0.98
CA ARG A 45 -4.72 -7.18 2.08
C ARG A 45 -5.87 -6.48 2.79
N THR A 46 -6.87 -7.25 3.18
CA THR A 46 -8.03 -6.73 3.94
C THR A 46 -7.71 -6.59 5.43
N TRP A 47 -6.77 -7.39 5.94
CA TRP A 47 -6.45 -7.51 7.37
C TRP A 47 -7.65 -7.93 8.20
N LEU A 48 -8.48 -8.80 7.62
CA LEU A 48 -9.63 -9.41 8.26
C LEU A 48 -9.49 -10.92 8.23
N ASP A 49 -10.03 -11.58 9.24
CA ASP A 49 -10.21 -13.01 9.27
C ASP A 49 -11.47 -13.43 8.51
N ASP A 50 -11.77 -14.74 8.51
CA ASP A 50 -12.91 -15.32 7.81
C ASP A 50 -14.27 -14.88 8.38
N VAL A 51 -14.30 -14.37 9.62
CA VAL A 51 -15.50 -13.85 10.28
C VAL A 51 -15.61 -12.32 10.18
N GLY A 52 -14.64 -11.67 9.54
CA GLY A 52 -14.63 -10.22 9.32
C GLY A 52 -14.08 -9.40 10.49
N ALA A 53 -13.41 -10.04 11.46
CA ALA A 53 -12.71 -9.35 12.53
C ALA A 53 -11.28 -8.97 12.10
N LEU A 54 -10.75 -7.88 12.67
CA LEU A 54 -9.37 -7.45 12.41
C LEU A 54 -8.38 -8.52 12.91
N VAL A 55 -7.50 -8.95 12.03
CA VAL A 55 -6.31 -9.72 12.42
C VAL A 55 -5.22 -8.78 12.94
N ALA A 56 -4.19 -9.35 13.58
CA ALA A 56 -3.05 -8.57 14.04
C ALA A 56 -2.41 -7.79 12.88
N VAL A 57 -2.57 -6.47 12.92
CA VAL A 57 -1.95 -5.54 11.97
C VAL A 57 -0.55 -5.22 12.48
N PRO A 58 0.49 -5.28 11.64
CA PRO A 58 1.83 -4.84 12.04
C PRO A 58 1.83 -3.39 12.51
N ASP A 59 2.53 -3.11 13.60
CA ASP A 59 2.60 -1.77 14.20
C ASP A 59 3.04 -0.70 13.21
N GLU A 60 3.96 -1.05 12.30
CA GLU A 60 4.41 -0.16 11.23
C GLU A 60 3.25 0.33 10.35
N LEU A 61 2.30 -0.55 10.03
CA LEU A 61 1.14 -0.18 9.21
C LEU A 61 0.13 0.64 10.00
N GLY A 62 -0.06 0.32 11.29
CA GLY A 62 -0.87 1.14 12.19
C GLY A 62 -0.33 2.57 12.24
N MET A 63 1.00 2.72 12.39
CA MET A 63 1.66 4.04 12.37
C MET A 63 1.47 4.77 11.03
N VAL A 64 1.56 4.07 9.89
CA VAL A 64 1.30 4.68 8.58
C VAL A 64 -0.13 5.21 8.51
N VAL A 65 -1.12 4.43 8.97
CA VAL A 65 -2.52 4.87 9.00
C VAL A 65 -2.70 6.14 9.83
N VAL A 66 -2.10 6.16 11.03
CA VAL A 66 -2.17 7.32 11.93
C VAL A 66 -1.53 8.56 11.29
N GLN A 67 -0.35 8.43 10.68
CA GLN A 67 0.34 9.54 10.00
C GLN A 67 -0.47 10.10 8.83
N VAL A 68 -1.06 9.22 8.02
CA VAL A 68 -1.93 9.61 6.89
C VAL A 68 -3.18 10.32 7.41
N ALA A 69 -3.81 9.75 8.44
CA ALA A 69 -4.99 10.33 9.07
C ALA A 69 -4.68 11.69 9.70
N ALA A 70 -3.58 11.80 10.43
CA ALA A 70 -3.18 13.06 11.08
C ALA A 70 -2.95 14.19 10.07
N ARG A 71 -2.35 13.91 8.92
CA ARG A 71 -2.20 14.92 7.86
C ARG A 71 -3.54 15.49 7.40
N LYS A 72 -4.53 14.61 7.18
CA LYS A 72 -5.88 15.06 6.78
C LYS A 72 -6.65 15.70 7.93
N TRP A 73 -6.43 15.25 9.16
CA TRP A 73 -7.02 15.85 10.36
C TRP A 73 -6.56 17.29 10.55
N LEU A 74 -5.23 17.53 10.44
CA LEU A 74 -4.63 18.85 10.63
C LEU A 74 -4.85 19.79 9.44
N ASN A 75 -5.04 19.26 8.24
CA ASN A 75 -5.27 20.03 7.02
C ASN A 75 -6.52 19.54 6.26
N PRO A 76 -7.73 19.81 6.78
CA PRO A 76 -8.97 19.30 6.19
C PRO A 76 -9.29 19.87 4.81
N GLU A 77 -8.82 21.09 4.53
CA GLU A 77 -9.10 21.82 3.29
C GLU A 77 -8.04 21.58 2.20
N ASP A 78 -7.05 20.73 2.48
CA ASP A 78 -5.94 20.42 1.56
C ASP A 78 -5.17 21.68 1.11
N VAL A 79 -5.02 22.63 2.01
CA VAL A 79 -4.31 23.88 1.73
C VAL A 79 -2.82 23.61 1.58
N ILE A 80 -2.24 24.06 0.47
CA ILE A 80 -0.80 23.93 0.18
C ILE A 80 -0.01 25.05 0.86
N GLN A 81 -0.60 26.23 0.92
CA GLN A 81 0.04 27.40 1.50
C GLN A 81 -0.98 28.19 2.31
N ASP A 82 -0.64 28.45 3.56
CA ASP A 82 -1.41 29.35 4.41
C ASP A 82 -0.53 30.56 4.73
N GLY A 83 -1.07 31.76 4.54
CA GLY A 83 -0.34 33.00 4.73
C GLY A 83 -1.19 34.03 5.41
N THR A 84 -0.76 34.49 6.60
CA THR A 84 -1.35 35.62 7.29
C THR A 84 -0.30 36.72 7.43
N GLY A 85 -0.34 37.69 6.51
CA GLY A 85 0.60 38.83 6.51
C GLY A 85 2.06 38.38 6.21
N PRO A 86 3.04 38.78 7.06
CA PRO A 86 4.45 38.44 6.84
C PRO A 86 4.81 36.96 7.17
N PHE A 87 3.89 36.21 7.73
CA PHE A 87 4.09 34.81 8.10
C PHE A 87 3.41 33.91 7.08
N THR A 88 4.19 33.08 6.39
CA THR A 88 3.69 32.13 5.42
C THR A 88 4.09 30.73 5.86
N GLY A 89 3.11 29.90 6.19
CA GLY A 89 3.28 28.45 6.39
C GLY A 89 3.13 27.74 5.05
N ARG A 90 4.00 26.78 4.75
CA ARG A 90 3.87 25.96 3.56
C ARG A 90 3.75 24.50 3.93
N TRP A 91 2.69 23.87 3.46
CA TRP A 91 2.47 22.43 3.56
C TRP A 91 3.16 21.71 2.38
N SER A 92 3.25 20.40 2.44
CA SER A 92 3.74 19.61 1.33
C SER A 92 2.90 19.87 0.06
N GLU A 93 3.54 19.90 -1.10
CA GLU A 93 2.83 20.00 -2.39
C GLU A 93 1.84 18.84 -2.61
N LEU A 94 2.06 17.71 -1.93
CA LEU A 94 1.15 16.57 -1.92
C LEU A 94 -0.13 16.83 -1.11
N ALA A 95 -0.16 17.86 -0.25
CA ALA A 95 -1.33 18.18 0.57
C ALA A 95 -2.57 18.46 -0.28
N GLY A 96 -2.42 19.05 -1.46
CA GLY A 96 -3.52 19.28 -2.41
C GLY A 96 -4.10 18.02 -3.06
N GLN A 97 -3.54 16.85 -2.80
CA GLN A 97 -4.03 15.57 -3.33
C GLN A 97 -5.02 14.86 -2.40
N GLY A 98 -5.38 15.47 -1.28
CA GLY A 98 -6.27 14.88 -0.28
C GLY A 98 -5.54 13.84 0.58
N ILE A 99 -6.10 12.63 0.69
CA ILE A 99 -5.48 11.53 1.44
C ILE A 99 -4.49 10.80 0.52
N TYR A 100 -3.21 10.78 0.89
CA TYR A 100 -2.14 10.21 0.09
C TYR A 100 -1.10 9.48 0.95
N LEU A 101 -0.33 8.60 0.30
CA LEU A 101 0.86 7.97 0.88
C LEU A 101 2.12 8.62 0.31
N THR A 102 3.07 8.93 1.17
CA THR A 102 4.43 9.30 0.76
C THR A 102 5.19 8.09 0.23
N ASP A 103 6.31 8.32 -0.46
CA ASP A 103 7.13 7.22 -0.98
C ASP A 103 7.68 6.31 0.15
N THR A 104 8.03 6.90 1.29
CA THR A 104 8.47 6.14 2.47
C THR A 104 7.36 5.25 3.00
N GLU A 105 6.15 5.77 3.13
CA GLU A 105 4.98 5.00 3.58
C GLU A 105 4.60 3.90 2.59
N ARG A 106 4.68 4.18 1.28
CA ARG A 106 4.52 3.16 0.24
C ARG A 106 5.57 2.05 0.34
N ALA A 107 6.82 2.42 0.62
CA ALA A 107 7.88 1.43 0.83
C ALA A 107 7.62 0.54 2.07
N ILE A 108 7.05 1.11 3.14
CA ILE A 108 6.61 0.33 4.30
C ILE A 108 5.48 -0.62 3.90
N CYS A 109 4.43 -0.11 3.26
CA CYS A 109 3.31 -0.93 2.79
C CYS A 109 3.76 -2.05 1.85
N ALA A 110 4.73 -1.79 0.98
CA ALA A 110 5.24 -2.78 0.02
C ALA A 110 5.88 -4.00 0.71
N ARG A 111 6.50 -3.82 1.88
CA ARG A 111 7.04 -4.94 2.68
C ARG A 111 5.96 -5.91 3.16
N HIS A 112 4.75 -5.40 3.38
CA HIS A 112 3.60 -6.16 3.87
C HIS A 112 2.61 -6.53 2.76
N ARG A 113 2.95 -6.21 1.50
CA ARG A 113 2.09 -6.53 0.35
C ARG A 113 1.91 -8.02 0.23
N LEU A 114 0.66 -8.45 0.01
CA LEU A 114 0.40 -9.82 -0.37
C LEU A 114 1.09 -10.08 -1.70
N GLN A 115 2.12 -10.91 -1.66
CA GLN A 115 2.72 -11.39 -2.90
C GLN A 115 1.65 -12.25 -3.59
N SER A 116 1.20 -11.80 -4.76
CA SER A 116 0.48 -12.74 -5.60
C SER A 116 1.45 -13.88 -5.88
N THR A 117 1.12 -15.08 -5.40
CA THR A 117 1.69 -16.30 -5.95
C THR A 117 1.17 -16.37 -7.39
N GLY A 118 1.67 -15.42 -8.19
CA GLY A 118 1.31 -15.32 -9.58
C GLY A 118 1.75 -16.60 -10.26
N VAL A 119 0.89 -17.10 -11.12
CA VAL A 119 1.26 -17.99 -12.19
C VAL A 119 2.64 -17.56 -12.67
N TRP A 120 3.62 -18.41 -12.49
CA TRP A 120 4.94 -18.23 -13.06
C TRP A 120 4.70 -18.03 -14.56
N SER A 121 4.83 -16.83 -15.06
CA SER A 121 4.99 -16.67 -16.47
C SER A 121 6.34 -17.32 -16.74
N LEU A 122 6.30 -18.53 -17.26
CA LEU A 122 7.45 -19.08 -17.94
C LEU A 122 7.79 -18.03 -18.99
N GLY A 123 8.86 -17.29 -18.72
CA GLY A 123 9.44 -16.43 -19.73
C GLY A 123 9.75 -17.34 -20.88
N THR A 124 8.88 -17.40 -21.88
CA THR A 124 9.23 -17.96 -23.15
C THR A 124 10.31 -17.05 -23.69
N THR A 125 11.53 -17.39 -23.38
CA THR A 125 12.68 -16.83 -24.08
C THR A 125 12.46 -17.22 -25.54
N ARG A 126 11.89 -16.30 -26.32
CA ARG A 126 11.96 -16.43 -27.75
C ARG A 126 13.44 -16.41 -28.07
N LEU A 127 13.98 -17.58 -28.27
CA LEU A 127 15.26 -17.72 -28.94
C LEU A 127 15.14 -16.95 -30.25
N GLY A 128 15.89 -15.85 -30.35
CA GLY A 128 15.92 -15.06 -31.59
C GLY A 128 16.31 -15.95 -32.76
N PRO A 129 16.05 -15.53 -34.01
CA PRO A 129 16.30 -16.33 -35.19
C PRO A 129 17.76 -16.76 -35.42
N GLY A 130 18.68 -16.43 -34.52
CA GLY A 130 20.05 -16.87 -34.52
C GLY A 130 20.44 -17.85 -33.40
N ALA A 131 19.48 -18.18 -32.51
CA ALA A 131 19.75 -19.04 -31.35
C ALA A 131 19.27 -20.48 -31.55
N VAL A 132 19.00 -20.87 -32.79
CA VAL A 132 18.91 -22.27 -33.15
C VAL A 132 20.35 -22.77 -33.16
N GLY A 133 20.85 -23.02 -31.94
CA GLY A 133 22.19 -23.53 -31.77
C GLY A 133 22.33 -24.90 -32.47
N ALA A 134 23.52 -25.16 -32.88
CA ALA A 134 23.91 -26.46 -33.45
C ALA A 134 23.61 -27.65 -32.53
N ASP A 135 23.16 -27.40 -31.32
CA ASP A 135 22.84 -28.41 -30.29
C ASP A 135 21.57 -29.21 -30.58
N TRP A 136 20.81 -28.83 -31.60
CA TRP A 136 19.57 -29.48 -32.00
C TRP A 136 19.63 -30.26 -33.30
N THR A 137 20.82 -30.50 -33.81
CA THR A 137 20.96 -31.37 -34.96
C THR A 137 20.68 -32.81 -34.52
N PRO A 138 19.70 -33.48 -35.11
CA PRO A 138 19.46 -34.89 -34.82
C PRO A 138 20.71 -35.68 -35.21
N THR A 139 21.31 -36.36 -34.26
CA THR A 139 22.33 -37.36 -34.55
C THR A 139 21.63 -38.71 -34.75
N GLU A 140 22.07 -39.48 -35.72
CA GLU A 140 21.45 -40.75 -36.04
C GLU A 140 21.32 -41.69 -34.84
N ASP A 141 22.13 -41.50 -33.81
CA ASP A 141 22.20 -42.35 -32.63
C ASP A 141 21.74 -41.71 -31.33
N GLY A 142 21.14 -40.52 -31.39
CA GLY A 142 20.74 -39.74 -30.19
C GLY A 142 19.24 -39.50 -30.07
N PRO A 143 18.75 -39.24 -28.87
CA PRO A 143 17.36 -38.81 -28.68
C PRO A 143 17.13 -37.51 -29.40
N LEU A 144 16.01 -37.41 -30.10
CA LEU A 144 15.60 -36.22 -30.85
C LEU A 144 15.38 -34.97 -29.99
N PHE A 145 15.40 -35.12 -28.65
CA PHE A 145 15.19 -34.06 -27.71
C PHE A 145 16.16 -34.18 -26.53
N PRO A 146 16.61 -33.10 -25.95
CA PRO A 146 17.45 -33.10 -24.76
C PRO A 146 16.79 -33.76 -23.56
N PHE A 147 15.50 -34.00 -23.63
CA PHE A 147 14.72 -34.75 -22.66
C PHE A 147 14.57 -36.19 -23.21
N GLY A 148 15.67 -36.82 -23.49
CA GLY A 148 15.67 -38.26 -23.69
C GLY A 148 15.00 -38.95 -22.51
N ALA A 149 14.27 -39.97 -22.81
CA ALA A 149 13.44 -40.70 -21.87
C ALA A 149 14.14 -41.12 -20.59
#